data_4c83be9daec1bf3d87641e224720aa57
#
_entry.id   4c83be9daec1bf3d87641e224720aa57
#
_cell.length_a   1.000
_cell.length_b   1.000
_cell.length_c   1.000
_cell.angle_alpha   90.00
_cell.angle_beta   90.00
_cell.angle_gamma   90.00
#
_symmetry.space_group_name_H-M   'P 1'
#
loop_
_entity.id
_entity.type
_entity.pdbx_description
1 polymer ?
#
loop_
_entity_poly.entity_id
_entity_poly.type
_entity_poly.pdbx_seq_one_letter_code
_entity_poly.pdbx_strand_id
1 'polypeptide(L)'
;MIEKLLHTPEGVRDIYDRECKTKNSIESRLGHVMELFGYQEIETPTFEFFDVFNHETGTVSSREMYKFFDRNNDTLVLRPDMTPSIARSVAKYYSDCDYPLRFSYKGNTFLNLASYQGKLNEKTEMGAELVNDDSPEADAEGIIMMIEGFLAAGLEEFRIDIGQVDFYKGMMDALDVSDEIKHRIHEYIENKNALAMDSLLAGLEIQPCYREILTAYNDLFGDATMLARARELTVNERCRAAVERLEKVYEVLKLYGYEKYVSFDLGMVNHHDYYTGIIFRGYTYGTGDAIGKGGRYDNLYAQFGKNSPAIGFTILVDDLLIALSRQNIRVSLKEYSYGVLLYEKEENADAISLAMDLRKGGVKVQLTSRQEDRSVDDYISFVKGQGADRLLYLCKGEVVCYDFVNDSKTTQILQDFREEY
;
A
#
# COMPACT_ATOMS: atom_id res chain seq x y z
N MET A 1 -9.99 -17.83 30.65
CA MET A 1 -9.58 -16.40 30.77
C MET A 1 -8.20 -16.16 30.11
N ILE A 2 -7.19 -16.98 30.43
CA ILE A 2 -5.84 -16.87 29.85
C ILE A 2 -5.88 -17.06 28.32
N GLU A 3 -6.66 -18.02 27.81
CA GLU A 3 -6.77 -18.31 26.37
C GLU A 3 -7.25 -17.08 25.57
N LYS A 4 -8.20 -16.30 26.08
CA LYS A 4 -8.65 -15.05 25.43
C LYS A 4 -7.59 -13.96 25.39
N LEU A 5 -6.64 -13.95 26.34
CA LEU A 5 -5.55 -12.97 26.39
C LEU A 5 -4.43 -13.26 25.39
N LEU A 6 -4.39 -14.48 24.84
CA LEU A 6 -3.39 -14.90 23.85
C LEU A 6 -3.83 -14.65 22.41
N HIS A 7 -5.08 -14.23 22.19
CA HIS A 7 -5.62 -13.96 20.86
C HIS A 7 -5.72 -12.45 20.61
N THR A 8 -5.38 -12.05 19.39
CA THR A 8 -5.65 -10.70 18.88
C THR A 8 -7.14 -10.52 18.58
N PRO A 9 -7.67 -9.30 18.56
CA PRO A 9 -9.00 -9.03 18.03
C PRO A 9 -9.12 -9.52 16.58
N GLU A 10 -10.37 -9.75 16.15
CA GLU A 10 -10.63 -10.19 14.79
C GLU A 10 -10.19 -9.14 13.74
N GLY A 11 -9.60 -9.61 12.64
CA GLY A 11 -9.11 -8.73 11.58
C GLY A 11 -7.78 -8.02 11.88
N VAL A 12 -7.13 -8.30 13.02
CA VAL A 12 -5.78 -7.82 13.32
C VAL A 12 -4.87 -8.99 13.70
N ARG A 13 -3.58 -8.87 13.49
CA ARG A 13 -2.62 -9.95 13.71
C ARG A 13 -1.24 -9.45 14.14
N ASP A 14 -0.52 -10.29 14.83
CA ASP A 14 0.90 -10.07 15.09
C ASP A 14 1.73 -10.40 13.83
N ILE A 15 2.74 -9.58 13.57
CA ILE A 15 3.74 -9.80 12.51
C ILE A 15 5.12 -9.88 13.18
N TYR A 16 5.82 -11.00 13.04
CA TYR A 16 7.07 -11.25 13.75
C TYR A 16 8.11 -11.98 12.88
N ASP A 17 9.32 -12.12 13.37
CA ASP A 17 10.46 -12.82 12.76
C ASP A 17 10.70 -12.44 11.29
N ARG A 18 10.72 -13.45 10.42
CA ARG A 18 11.02 -13.28 9.00
C ARG A 18 9.97 -12.46 8.27
N GLU A 19 8.70 -12.62 8.62
CA GLU A 19 7.62 -11.85 8.01
C GLU A 19 7.79 -10.36 8.30
N CYS A 20 8.10 -10.00 9.55
CA CYS A 20 8.37 -8.62 9.94
C CYS A 20 9.58 -8.03 9.18
N LYS A 21 10.67 -8.81 9.06
CA LYS A 21 11.84 -8.38 8.26
C LYS A 21 11.50 -8.17 6.79
N THR A 22 10.67 -9.07 6.23
CA THR A 22 10.21 -8.97 4.84
C THR A 22 9.38 -7.73 4.64
N LYS A 23 8.40 -7.47 5.52
CA LYS A 23 7.56 -6.27 5.48
C LYS A 23 8.40 -5.00 5.52
N ASN A 24 9.31 -4.87 6.49
CA ASN A 24 10.21 -3.72 6.62
C ASN A 24 11.09 -3.53 5.36
N SER A 25 11.54 -4.61 4.74
CA SER A 25 12.34 -4.54 3.50
C SER A 25 11.51 -4.01 2.33
N ILE A 26 10.26 -4.45 2.19
CA ILE A 26 9.33 -3.97 1.16
C ILE A 26 9.02 -2.48 1.41
N GLU A 27 8.65 -2.11 2.63
CA GLU A 27 8.38 -0.71 3.01
C GLU A 27 9.57 0.21 2.67
N SER A 28 10.79 -0.24 2.97
CA SER A 28 12.00 0.52 2.64
C SER A 28 12.21 0.69 1.13
N ARG A 29 11.89 -0.33 0.32
CA ARG A 29 12.00 -0.24 -1.15
C ARG A 29 10.95 0.70 -1.73
N LEU A 30 9.70 0.59 -1.26
CA LEU A 30 8.62 1.48 -1.68
C LEU A 30 8.93 2.95 -1.32
N GLY A 31 9.38 3.21 -0.08
CA GLY A 31 9.80 4.54 0.35
C GLY A 31 10.93 5.11 -0.51
N HIS A 32 11.92 4.27 -0.84
CA HIS A 32 13.02 4.69 -1.73
C HIS A 32 12.55 5.06 -3.14
N VAL A 33 11.58 4.34 -3.71
CA VAL A 33 10.97 4.74 -5.00
C VAL A 33 10.36 6.14 -4.88
N MET A 34 9.58 6.41 -3.85
CA MET A 34 8.94 7.72 -3.65
C MET A 34 9.97 8.84 -3.47
N GLU A 35 11.06 8.59 -2.73
CA GLU A 35 12.19 9.52 -2.59
C GLU A 35 12.84 9.86 -3.93
N LEU A 36 13.04 8.87 -4.82
CA LEU A 36 13.63 9.07 -6.14
C LEU A 36 12.78 9.98 -7.04
N PHE A 37 11.45 9.99 -6.85
CA PHE A 37 10.53 10.92 -7.51
C PHE A 37 10.45 12.29 -6.83
N GLY A 38 11.20 12.51 -5.75
CA GLY A 38 11.27 13.80 -5.04
C GLY A 38 10.14 14.03 -4.05
N TYR A 39 9.43 12.97 -3.64
CA TYR A 39 8.37 13.06 -2.63
C TYR A 39 8.96 13.15 -1.23
N GLN A 40 8.41 14.05 -0.41
CA GLN A 40 8.78 14.23 0.98
C GLN A 40 7.83 13.48 1.89
N GLU A 41 8.37 12.76 2.86
CA GLU A 41 7.54 11.99 3.79
C GLU A 41 6.73 12.92 4.69
N ILE A 42 5.44 12.60 4.85
CA ILE A 42 4.52 13.23 5.79
C ILE A 42 3.93 12.17 6.72
N GLU A 43 3.91 12.46 8.00
CA GLU A 43 3.25 11.64 9.01
C GLU A 43 2.04 12.39 9.57
N THR A 44 0.88 11.74 9.54
CA THR A 44 -0.37 12.26 10.12
C THR A 44 -0.78 11.43 11.34
N PRO A 45 -1.59 11.99 12.27
CA PRO A 45 -2.05 11.25 13.44
C PRO A 45 -2.79 9.97 13.10
N THR A 46 -2.65 8.94 13.94
CA THR A 46 -3.38 7.67 13.80
C THR A 46 -4.88 7.83 14.06
N PHE A 47 -5.27 8.81 14.85
CA PHE A 47 -6.67 9.15 15.09
C PHE A 47 -6.91 10.64 14.81
N GLU A 48 -8.12 10.94 14.37
CA GLU A 48 -8.54 12.27 13.94
C GLU A 48 -9.95 12.55 14.46
N PHE A 49 -10.40 13.79 14.35
CA PHE A 49 -11.81 14.10 14.53
C PHE A 49 -12.65 13.40 13.46
N PHE A 50 -13.81 12.88 13.87
CA PHE A 50 -14.73 12.19 12.97
C PHE A 50 -15.10 13.03 11.74
N ASP A 51 -15.23 14.34 11.91
CA ASP A 51 -15.60 15.27 10.84
C ASP A 51 -14.57 15.35 9.70
N VAL A 52 -13.32 14.95 9.93
CA VAL A 52 -12.30 14.87 8.87
C VAL A 52 -12.70 13.85 7.79
N PHE A 53 -13.45 12.81 8.17
CA PHE A 53 -13.85 11.70 7.28
C PHE A 53 -15.35 11.65 7.01
N ASN A 54 -16.18 12.40 7.73
CA ASN A 54 -17.64 12.34 7.65
C ASN A 54 -18.21 13.40 6.72
N HIS A 55 -17.66 13.52 5.52
CA HIS A 55 -18.22 14.39 4.48
C HIS A 55 -18.97 13.55 3.42
N GLU A 56 -19.84 14.20 2.64
CA GLU A 56 -20.58 13.55 1.56
C GLU A 56 -19.66 12.87 0.53
N THR A 57 -18.43 13.35 0.42
CA THR A 57 -17.36 12.80 -0.42
C THR A 57 -16.42 11.86 0.35
N GLY A 58 -16.82 11.36 1.52
CA GLY A 58 -16.00 10.45 2.33
C GLY A 58 -15.71 9.13 1.60
N THR A 59 -14.48 8.62 1.76
CA THR A 59 -14.02 7.37 1.13
C THR A 59 -14.57 6.13 1.81
N VAL A 60 -15.05 6.24 3.06
CA VAL A 60 -15.46 5.13 3.92
C VAL A 60 -16.78 5.45 4.62
N SER A 61 -17.68 4.47 4.63
CA SER A 61 -18.95 4.57 5.35
C SER A 61 -18.73 4.81 6.84
N SER A 62 -19.52 5.72 7.44
CA SER A 62 -19.50 5.98 8.89
C SER A 62 -19.68 4.71 9.76
N ARG A 63 -20.33 3.66 9.24
CA ARG A 63 -20.52 2.37 9.93
C ARG A 63 -19.27 1.52 9.99
N GLU A 64 -18.35 1.75 9.07
CA GLU A 64 -17.08 1.03 8.93
C GLU A 64 -15.93 1.72 9.64
N MET A 65 -16.18 2.77 10.41
CA MET A 65 -15.16 3.50 11.16
C MET A 65 -15.13 3.04 12.63
N TYR A 66 -13.94 2.83 13.20
CA TYR A 66 -13.73 2.68 14.64
C TYR A 66 -13.84 4.04 15.31
N LYS A 67 -14.88 4.24 16.13
CA LYS A 67 -15.19 5.51 16.82
C LYS A 67 -14.98 5.39 18.32
N PHE A 68 -14.48 6.48 18.91
CA PHE A 68 -14.35 6.63 20.36
C PHE A 68 -14.47 8.11 20.75
N PHE A 69 -14.45 8.40 22.03
CA PHE A 69 -14.63 9.75 22.53
C PHE A 69 -13.40 10.20 23.29
N ASP A 70 -13.06 11.48 23.15
CA ASP A 70 -12.06 12.11 24.00
C ASP A 70 -12.67 12.55 25.35
N ARG A 71 -11.84 13.17 26.20
CA ARG A 71 -12.28 13.70 27.51
C ARG A 71 -13.29 14.85 27.42
N ASN A 72 -13.43 15.50 26.27
CA ASN A 72 -14.38 16.60 26.01
C ASN A 72 -15.68 16.11 25.36
N ASN A 73 -15.82 14.81 25.13
CA ASN A 73 -16.90 14.18 24.36
C ASN A 73 -16.86 14.45 22.86
N ASP A 74 -15.73 14.90 22.33
CA ASP A 74 -15.56 14.97 20.89
C ASP A 74 -15.41 13.56 20.28
N THR A 75 -16.09 13.32 19.17
CA THR A 75 -16.00 12.03 18.48
C THR A 75 -14.71 11.95 17.69
N LEU A 76 -13.89 10.97 18.02
CA LEU A 76 -12.65 10.62 17.34
C LEU A 76 -12.82 9.31 16.58
N VAL A 77 -11.99 9.11 15.55
CA VAL A 77 -11.92 7.87 14.78
C VAL A 77 -10.45 7.43 14.60
N LEU A 78 -10.21 6.13 14.60
CA LEU A 78 -9.00 5.61 13.97
C LEU A 78 -9.11 5.89 12.47
N ARG A 79 -8.06 6.46 11.86
CA ARG A 79 -8.09 6.85 10.45
C ARG A 79 -8.42 5.67 9.54
N PRO A 80 -9.52 5.75 8.77
CA PRO A 80 -9.89 4.70 7.81
C PRO A 80 -9.17 4.83 6.47
N ASP A 81 -8.57 6.00 6.23
CA ASP A 81 -7.87 6.40 5.00
C ASP A 81 -6.77 7.41 5.35
N MET A 82 -5.71 7.46 4.55
CA MET A 82 -4.59 8.39 4.76
C MET A 82 -4.86 9.76 4.14
N THR A 83 -5.47 9.81 2.96
CA THR A 83 -5.59 11.00 2.11
C THR A 83 -6.32 12.18 2.77
N PRO A 84 -7.47 12.01 3.48
CA PRO A 84 -8.14 13.15 4.12
C PRO A 84 -7.29 13.81 5.22
N SER A 85 -6.52 13.02 5.99
CA SER A 85 -5.60 13.57 7.00
C SER A 85 -4.46 14.37 6.37
N ILE A 86 -3.95 13.93 5.21
CA ILE A 86 -2.94 14.66 4.44
C ILE A 86 -3.54 15.94 3.86
N ALA A 87 -4.74 15.88 3.27
CA ALA A 87 -5.44 17.05 2.74
C ALA A 87 -5.63 18.13 3.81
N ARG A 88 -6.09 17.74 5.01
CA ARG A 88 -6.20 18.64 6.16
C ARG A 88 -4.84 19.27 6.52
N SER A 89 -3.77 18.47 6.54
CA SER A 89 -2.42 18.96 6.87
C SER A 89 -1.90 19.95 5.82
N VAL A 90 -2.07 19.65 4.54
CA VAL A 90 -1.65 20.53 3.44
C VAL A 90 -2.46 21.83 3.46
N ALA A 91 -3.78 21.77 3.63
CA ALA A 91 -4.61 22.96 3.74
C ALA A 91 -4.21 23.84 4.92
N LYS A 92 -3.76 23.25 6.04
CA LYS A 92 -3.32 23.98 7.23
C LYS A 92 -1.93 24.60 7.08
N TYR A 93 -0.94 23.87 6.56
CA TYR A 93 0.46 24.28 6.59
C TYR A 93 0.97 24.84 5.27
N TYR A 94 0.24 24.62 4.16
CA TYR A 94 0.59 25.06 2.81
C TYR A 94 -0.57 25.80 2.14
N SER A 95 -1.39 26.53 2.92
CA SER A 95 -2.57 27.27 2.45
C SER A 95 -2.24 28.20 1.27
N ASP A 96 -1.12 28.90 1.33
CA ASP A 96 -0.72 29.94 0.38
C ASP A 96 0.22 29.42 -0.73
N CYS A 97 0.43 28.09 -0.80
CA CYS A 97 1.32 27.49 -1.80
C CYS A 97 0.50 27.03 -3.01
N ASP A 98 0.80 27.58 -4.18
CA ASP A 98 0.17 27.21 -5.46
C ASP A 98 1.11 26.36 -6.35
N TYR A 99 2.33 26.09 -5.91
CA TYR A 99 3.26 25.22 -6.62
C TYR A 99 2.99 23.74 -6.35
N PRO A 100 3.34 22.83 -7.27
CA PRO A 100 3.19 21.40 -7.07
C PRO A 100 3.87 20.92 -5.78
N LEU A 101 3.11 20.27 -4.92
CA LEU A 101 3.56 19.68 -3.66
C LEU A 101 3.52 18.16 -3.77
N ARG A 102 4.60 17.52 -3.35
CA ARG A 102 4.77 16.06 -3.40
C ARG A 102 4.98 15.50 -2.01
N PHE A 103 4.03 14.71 -1.54
CA PHE A 103 4.10 14.04 -0.23
C PHE A 103 3.98 12.53 -0.39
N SER A 104 4.87 11.80 0.27
CA SER A 104 4.74 10.35 0.46
C SER A 104 4.38 10.04 1.90
N TYR A 105 3.74 8.91 2.11
CA TYR A 105 3.33 8.50 3.45
C TYR A 105 3.43 6.99 3.66
N LYS A 106 3.57 6.63 4.94
CA LYS A 106 3.39 5.27 5.43
C LYS A 106 2.55 5.31 6.69
N GLY A 107 1.55 4.43 6.77
CA GLY A 107 0.74 4.34 7.97
C GLY A 107 -0.27 3.20 7.95
N ASN A 108 -0.80 2.88 9.13
CA ASN A 108 -1.89 1.92 9.23
C ASN A 108 -3.23 2.62 9.08
N THR A 109 -4.14 1.99 8.35
CA THR A 109 -5.56 2.34 8.24
C THR A 109 -6.41 1.28 8.94
N PHE A 110 -7.59 1.67 9.42
CA PHE A 110 -8.42 0.86 10.30
C PHE A 110 -9.87 0.86 9.81
N LEU A 111 -10.37 -0.31 9.44
CA LEU A 111 -11.75 -0.50 8.99
C LEU A 111 -12.48 -1.49 9.88
N ASN A 112 -13.64 -1.12 10.38
CA ASN A 112 -14.50 -1.98 11.18
C ASN A 112 -15.42 -2.79 10.26
N LEU A 113 -14.80 -3.72 9.52
CA LEU A 113 -15.53 -4.58 8.59
C LEU A 113 -16.21 -5.73 9.34
N ALA A 114 -17.40 -6.12 8.87
CA ALA A 114 -18.01 -7.35 9.35
C ALA A 114 -17.13 -8.54 8.95
N SER A 115 -16.85 -9.43 9.91
CA SER A 115 -15.82 -10.46 9.85
C SER A 115 -16.10 -11.63 8.90
N TYR A 116 -16.52 -11.35 7.69
CA TYR A 116 -16.73 -12.38 6.67
C TYR A 116 -15.63 -12.29 5.64
N GLN A 117 -14.79 -13.31 5.50
CA GLN A 117 -13.82 -13.51 4.41
C GLN A 117 -12.32 -13.28 4.70
N GLY A 118 -11.87 -13.23 5.95
CA GLY A 118 -10.44 -13.12 6.27
C GLY A 118 -9.79 -11.78 5.87
N LYS A 119 -10.59 -10.73 5.69
CA LYS A 119 -10.08 -9.37 5.45
C LYS A 119 -9.50 -8.79 6.73
N LEU A 120 -8.38 -8.08 6.60
CA LEU A 120 -7.77 -7.38 7.73
C LEU A 120 -8.52 -6.08 8.01
N ASN A 121 -8.76 -5.81 9.30
CA ASN A 121 -9.32 -4.55 9.80
C ASN A 121 -8.24 -3.49 10.02
N GLU A 122 -6.99 -3.91 10.15
CA GLU A 122 -5.81 -3.05 10.20
C GLU A 122 -4.91 -3.41 9.02
N LYS A 123 -4.57 -2.42 8.18
CA LYS A 123 -3.69 -2.59 7.02
C LYS A 123 -2.63 -1.51 6.99
N THR A 124 -1.44 -1.85 6.58
CA THR A 124 -0.39 -0.87 6.28
C THR A 124 -0.54 -0.38 4.85
N GLU A 125 -0.63 0.92 4.70
CA GLU A 125 -0.68 1.61 3.43
C GLU A 125 0.57 2.47 3.24
N MET A 126 1.13 2.44 2.03
CA MET A 126 2.17 3.34 1.58
C MET A 126 1.74 3.98 0.27
N GLY A 127 1.85 5.28 0.18
CA GLY A 127 1.38 5.99 -1.00
C GLY A 127 1.96 7.39 -1.12
N ALA A 128 1.46 8.11 -2.12
CA ALA A 128 1.91 9.47 -2.42
C ALA A 128 0.76 10.33 -2.93
N GLU A 129 0.87 11.63 -2.64
CA GLU A 129 -0.07 12.66 -3.02
C GLU A 129 0.67 13.78 -3.76
N LEU A 130 0.23 14.09 -4.98
CA LEU A 130 0.67 15.23 -5.77
C LEU A 130 -0.45 16.27 -5.80
N VAL A 131 -0.19 17.43 -5.25
CA VAL A 131 -1.17 18.51 -5.04
C VAL A 131 -0.78 19.71 -5.89
N ASN A 132 -1.75 20.49 -6.36
CA ASN A 132 -1.59 21.69 -7.21
C ASN A 132 -1.05 21.38 -8.63
N ASP A 133 -1.34 20.19 -9.17
CA ASP A 133 -1.01 19.85 -10.54
C ASP A 133 -2.15 19.06 -11.20
N ASP A 134 -2.76 19.63 -12.23
CA ASP A 134 -3.86 19.04 -12.98
C ASP A 134 -3.43 18.48 -14.35
N SER A 135 -2.11 18.39 -14.61
CA SER A 135 -1.56 17.93 -15.88
C SER A 135 -1.76 16.41 -16.09
N PRO A 136 -1.80 15.94 -17.34
CA PRO A 136 -1.75 14.51 -17.67
C PRO A 136 -0.44 13.84 -17.19
N GLU A 137 0.63 14.59 -17.11
CA GLU A 137 1.94 14.16 -16.61
C GLU A 137 1.85 13.82 -15.12
N ALA A 138 1.11 14.63 -14.33
CA ALA A 138 0.86 14.33 -12.93
C ALA A 138 0.04 13.04 -12.74
N ASP A 139 -0.98 12.80 -13.59
CA ASP A 139 -1.75 11.57 -13.58
C ASP A 139 -0.87 10.36 -13.90
N ALA A 140 -0.01 10.48 -14.91
CA ALA A 140 0.92 9.43 -15.28
C ALA A 140 1.96 9.17 -14.18
N GLU A 141 2.48 10.20 -13.48
CA GLU A 141 3.46 10.09 -12.40
C GLU A 141 2.95 9.17 -11.29
N GLY A 142 1.68 9.32 -10.86
CA GLY A 142 1.07 8.44 -9.85
C GLY A 142 1.01 6.98 -10.29
N ILE A 143 0.65 6.74 -11.56
CA ILE A 143 0.59 5.38 -12.14
C ILE A 143 2.01 4.79 -12.24
N ILE A 144 2.98 5.58 -12.72
CA ILE A 144 4.38 5.18 -12.87
C ILE A 144 4.98 4.79 -11.53
N MET A 145 4.75 5.59 -10.48
CA MET A 145 5.24 5.27 -9.13
C MET A 145 4.62 3.98 -8.57
N MET A 146 3.35 3.69 -8.85
CA MET A 146 2.75 2.40 -8.47
C MET A 146 3.43 1.25 -9.21
N ILE A 147 3.71 1.38 -10.52
CA ILE A 147 4.44 0.38 -11.31
C ILE A 147 5.83 0.15 -10.72
N GLU A 148 6.60 1.23 -10.52
CA GLU A 148 7.95 1.17 -9.94
C GLU A 148 7.94 0.55 -8.53
N GLY A 149 6.94 0.87 -7.71
CA GLY A 149 6.76 0.27 -6.39
C GLY A 149 6.56 -1.25 -6.46
N PHE A 150 5.72 -1.73 -7.37
CA PHE A 150 5.52 -3.17 -7.57
C PHE A 150 6.79 -3.87 -8.07
N LEU A 151 7.49 -3.26 -9.03
CA LEU A 151 8.76 -3.78 -9.53
C LEU A 151 9.85 -3.80 -8.44
N ALA A 152 9.96 -2.74 -7.64
CA ALA A 152 10.91 -2.67 -6.52
C ALA A 152 10.63 -3.71 -5.43
N ALA A 153 9.35 -4.07 -5.23
CA ALA A 153 8.96 -5.16 -4.36
C ALA A 153 9.34 -6.55 -4.92
N GLY A 154 9.63 -6.64 -6.22
CA GLY A 154 9.97 -7.87 -6.91
C GLY A 154 8.78 -8.53 -7.63
N LEU A 155 7.65 -7.81 -7.77
CA LEU A 155 6.49 -8.28 -8.51
C LEU A 155 6.69 -7.95 -9.99
N GLU A 156 6.62 -8.94 -10.87
CA GLU A 156 6.83 -8.79 -12.32
C GLU A 156 5.52 -8.91 -13.11
N GLU A 157 4.60 -9.76 -12.65
CA GLU A 157 3.33 -10.02 -13.31
C GLU A 157 2.19 -9.29 -12.59
N PHE A 158 1.82 -8.13 -13.12
CA PHE A 158 0.73 -7.31 -12.64
C PHE A 158 0.13 -6.49 -13.77
N ARG A 159 -1.06 -5.94 -13.53
CA ARG A 159 -1.74 -5.03 -14.44
C ARG A 159 -2.30 -3.85 -13.65
N ILE A 160 -2.19 -2.66 -14.23
CA ILE A 160 -2.88 -1.47 -13.73
C ILE A 160 -4.01 -1.14 -14.69
N ASP A 161 -5.23 -1.29 -14.21
CA ASP A 161 -6.42 -0.88 -14.93
C ASP A 161 -6.65 0.60 -14.68
N ILE A 162 -6.88 1.37 -15.76
CA ILE A 162 -7.05 2.82 -15.74
C ILE A 162 -8.43 3.17 -16.26
N GLY A 163 -9.20 3.91 -15.48
CA GLY A 163 -10.51 4.44 -15.85
C GLY A 163 -10.56 5.95 -15.79
N GLN A 164 -11.72 6.49 -16.17
CA GLN A 164 -11.97 7.93 -16.14
C GLN A 164 -13.42 8.21 -15.76
N VAL A 165 -13.58 8.79 -14.58
CA VAL A 165 -14.90 9.03 -13.97
C VAL A 165 -15.76 9.98 -14.79
N ASP A 166 -15.15 10.96 -15.45
CA ASP A 166 -15.88 11.93 -16.26
C ASP A 166 -16.49 11.34 -17.54
N PHE A 167 -15.95 10.22 -18.03
CA PHE A 167 -16.60 9.51 -19.14
C PHE A 167 -17.99 9.01 -18.72
N TYR A 168 -18.08 8.39 -17.56
CA TYR A 168 -19.32 7.91 -16.98
C TYR A 168 -20.25 9.07 -16.60
N LYS A 169 -19.74 10.05 -15.83
CA LYS A 169 -20.53 11.21 -15.37
C LYS A 169 -21.07 12.00 -16.58
N GLY A 170 -20.24 12.26 -17.58
CA GLY A 170 -20.68 12.97 -18.79
C GLY A 170 -21.82 12.28 -19.53
N MET A 171 -21.78 10.94 -19.61
CA MET A 171 -22.87 10.17 -20.17
C MET A 171 -24.13 10.26 -19.30
N MET A 172 -24.01 10.04 -17.99
CA MET A 172 -25.15 10.00 -17.06
C MET A 172 -25.84 11.37 -16.89
N ASP A 173 -25.08 12.46 -16.92
CA ASP A 173 -25.64 13.82 -16.83
C ASP A 173 -26.48 14.18 -18.06
N ALA A 174 -26.09 13.69 -19.23
CA ALA A 174 -26.78 13.93 -20.47
C ALA A 174 -27.95 12.97 -20.73
N LEU A 175 -28.05 11.89 -19.94
CA LEU A 175 -29.12 10.90 -20.08
C LEU A 175 -30.39 11.37 -19.36
N ASP A 176 -31.44 11.65 -20.12
CA ASP A 176 -32.74 12.09 -19.60
C ASP A 176 -33.60 10.89 -19.15
N VAL A 177 -33.28 10.40 -17.96
CA VAL A 177 -34.02 9.32 -17.28
C VAL A 177 -34.08 9.59 -15.78
N SER A 178 -34.98 8.90 -15.06
CA SER A 178 -35.11 9.06 -13.62
C SER A 178 -33.85 8.61 -12.84
N ASP A 179 -33.66 9.15 -11.64
CA ASP A 179 -32.54 8.78 -10.77
C ASP A 179 -32.54 7.28 -10.42
N GLU A 180 -33.73 6.67 -10.30
CA GLU A 180 -33.86 5.22 -10.10
C GLU A 180 -33.26 4.42 -11.27
N ILE A 181 -33.49 4.87 -12.50
CA ILE A 181 -32.94 4.25 -13.70
C ILE A 181 -31.43 4.47 -13.75
N LYS A 182 -30.96 5.69 -13.43
CA LYS A 182 -29.53 5.99 -13.33
C LYS A 182 -28.82 5.08 -12.31
N HIS A 183 -29.44 4.87 -11.16
CA HIS A 183 -28.89 3.98 -10.13
C HIS A 183 -28.79 2.53 -10.61
N ARG A 184 -29.82 2.01 -11.30
CA ARG A 184 -29.79 0.67 -11.90
C ARG A 184 -28.72 0.53 -12.98
N ILE A 185 -28.55 1.55 -13.84
CA ILE A 185 -27.48 1.58 -14.83
C ILE A 185 -26.12 1.50 -14.15
N HIS A 186 -25.92 2.30 -13.09
CA HIS A 186 -24.70 2.28 -12.28
C HIS A 186 -24.39 0.88 -11.73
N GLU A 187 -25.38 0.23 -11.08
CA GLU A 187 -25.23 -1.13 -10.55
C GLU A 187 -24.89 -2.15 -11.65
N TYR A 188 -25.50 -2.03 -12.84
CA TYR A 188 -25.25 -2.97 -13.93
C TYR A 188 -23.86 -2.80 -14.55
N ILE A 189 -23.37 -1.56 -14.63
CA ILE A 189 -21.99 -1.28 -15.07
C ILE A 189 -21.00 -1.85 -14.04
N GLU A 190 -21.17 -1.53 -12.77
CA GLU A 190 -20.28 -1.96 -11.70
C GLU A 190 -20.20 -3.49 -11.60
N ASN A 191 -21.34 -4.16 -11.69
CA ASN A 191 -21.42 -5.63 -11.63
C ASN A 191 -21.18 -6.31 -12.99
N LYS A 192 -20.82 -5.55 -14.04
CA LYS A 192 -20.62 -6.03 -15.42
C LYS A 192 -21.79 -6.91 -15.92
N ASN A 193 -23.04 -6.50 -15.60
CA ASN A 193 -24.26 -7.24 -15.90
C ASN A 193 -24.89 -6.80 -17.22
N ALA A 194 -24.28 -7.23 -18.34
CA ALA A 194 -24.73 -6.89 -19.70
C ALA A 194 -26.19 -7.32 -19.97
N LEU A 195 -26.60 -8.51 -19.53
CA LEU A 195 -27.96 -9.02 -19.74
C LEU A 195 -29.04 -8.16 -19.08
N ALA A 196 -28.77 -7.72 -17.83
CA ALA A 196 -29.72 -6.83 -17.16
C ALA A 196 -29.72 -5.43 -17.78
N MET A 197 -28.57 -4.95 -18.25
CA MET A 197 -28.46 -3.70 -19.01
C MET A 197 -29.31 -3.76 -20.28
N ASP A 198 -29.13 -4.76 -21.11
CA ASP A 198 -29.92 -4.92 -22.37
C ASP A 198 -31.42 -5.01 -22.10
N SER A 199 -31.82 -5.73 -21.06
CA SER A 199 -33.22 -5.84 -20.65
C SER A 199 -33.80 -4.50 -20.20
N LEU A 200 -33.03 -3.69 -19.45
CA LEU A 200 -33.43 -2.36 -19.06
C LEU A 200 -33.57 -1.44 -20.28
N LEU A 201 -32.57 -1.42 -21.15
CA LEU A 201 -32.52 -0.57 -22.32
C LEU A 201 -33.68 -0.87 -23.30
N ALA A 202 -34.11 -2.14 -23.42
CA ALA A 202 -35.25 -2.53 -24.28
C ALA A 202 -36.55 -1.83 -23.87
N GLY A 203 -36.71 -1.47 -22.59
CA GLY A 203 -37.88 -0.79 -22.05
C GLY A 203 -37.79 0.74 -21.98
N LEU A 204 -36.65 1.33 -22.41
CA LEU A 204 -36.42 2.77 -22.31
C LEU A 204 -36.52 3.48 -23.67
N GLU A 205 -37.19 4.63 -23.68
CA GLU A 205 -37.14 5.56 -24.80
C GLU A 205 -35.96 6.55 -24.64
N ILE A 206 -34.76 6.15 -25.12
CA ILE A 206 -33.56 6.96 -25.12
C ILE A 206 -33.00 7.11 -26.53
N GLN A 207 -32.20 8.16 -26.75
CA GLN A 207 -31.58 8.40 -28.05
C GLN A 207 -30.65 7.22 -28.45
N PRO A 208 -30.52 6.91 -29.75
CA PRO A 208 -29.71 5.78 -30.20
C PRO A 208 -28.26 5.81 -29.75
N CYS A 209 -27.65 6.98 -29.69
CA CYS A 209 -26.25 7.14 -29.21
C CYS A 209 -26.06 6.68 -27.75
N TYR A 210 -27.01 7.01 -26.86
CA TYR A 210 -26.95 6.52 -25.47
C TYR A 210 -27.19 5.02 -25.36
N ARG A 211 -28.06 4.47 -26.19
CA ARG A 211 -28.26 3.03 -26.24
C ARG A 211 -27.00 2.30 -26.70
N GLU A 212 -26.34 2.82 -27.73
CA GLU A 212 -25.12 2.24 -28.27
C GLU A 212 -23.99 2.23 -27.23
N ILE A 213 -23.73 3.37 -26.55
CA ILE A 213 -22.67 3.44 -25.54
C ILE A 213 -22.97 2.56 -24.32
N LEU A 214 -24.23 2.52 -23.83
CA LEU A 214 -24.61 1.71 -22.68
C LEU A 214 -24.53 0.21 -22.97
N THR A 215 -24.88 -0.23 -24.19
CA THR A 215 -24.72 -1.61 -24.64
C THR A 215 -23.23 -1.99 -24.73
N ALA A 216 -22.40 -1.07 -25.29
CA ALA A 216 -20.97 -1.31 -25.46
C ALA A 216 -20.17 -1.16 -24.15
N TYR A 217 -20.75 -0.62 -23.08
CA TYR A 217 -20.01 -0.18 -21.89
C TYR A 217 -19.20 -1.31 -21.22
N ASN A 218 -19.78 -2.51 -21.19
CA ASN A 218 -19.10 -3.68 -20.64
C ASN A 218 -17.90 -4.17 -21.48
N ASP A 219 -17.83 -3.75 -22.76
CA ASP A 219 -16.76 -4.08 -23.70
C ASP A 219 -15.68 -2.97 -23.75
N LEU A 220 -15.90 -1.84 -23.07
CA LEU A 220 -14.92 -0.73 -22.96
C LEU A 220 -13.84 -1.05 -21.94
N PHE A 221 -13.22 -2.22 -22.10
CA PHE A 221 -12.14 -2.75 -21.32
C PHE A 221 -11.08 -3.39 -22.24
N GLY A 222 -9.80 -3.19 -21.97
CA GLY A 222 -8.72 -3.81 -22.73
C GLY A 222 -7.47 -2.95 -22.86
N ASP A 223 -6.71 -3.19 -23.90
CA ASP A 223 -5.52 -2.42 -24.22
C ASP A 223 -5.89 -1.03 -24.83
N ALA A 224 -4.88 -0.27 -25.22
CA ALA A 224 -5.08 1.10 -25.72
C ALA A 224 -5.93 1.19 -27.00
N THR A 225 -6.16 0.09 -27.71
CA THR A 225 -7.05 0.09 -28.90
C THR A 225 -8.49 0.38 -28.52
N MET A 226 -8.88 0.07 -27.28
CA MET A 226 -10.19 0.40 -26.72
C MET A 226 -10.44 1.92 -26.67
N LEU A 227 -9.42 2.76 -26.50
CA LEU A 227 -9.57 4.23 -26.47
C LEU A 227 -10.12 4.77 -27.81
N ALA A 228 -9.73 4.20 -28.94
CA ALA A 228 -10.30 4.58 -30.23
C ALA A 228 -11.80 4.26 -30.30
N ARG A 229 -12.22 3.08 -29.80
CA ARG A 229 -13.64 2.70 -29.72
C ARG A 229 -14.40 3.61 -28.75
N ALA A 230 -13.82 3.94 -27.59
CA ALA A 230 -14.42 4.86 -26.63
C ALA A 230 -14.63 6.26 -27.25
N ARG A 231 -13.65 6.73 -28.03
CA ARG A 231 -13.74 8.03 -28.73
C ARG A 231 -14.91 8.07 -29.74
N GLU A 232 -15.16 7.01 -30.49
CA GLU A 232 -16.29 6.91 -31.41
C GLU A 232 -17.65 6.97 -30.69
N LEU A 233 -17.70 6.45 -29.45
CA LEU A 233 -18.90 6.37 -28.62
C LEU A 233 -19.15 7.62 -27.77
N THR A 234 -18.31 8.68 -27.84
CA THR A 234 -18.51 9.89 -27.04
C THR A 234 -19.79 10.61 -27.43
N VAL A 235 -20.64 10.91 -26.44
CA VAL A 235 -21.95 11.54 -26.63
C VAL A 235 -21.94 13.05 -26.39
N ASN A 236 -20.90 13.56 -25.75
CA ASN A 236 -20.73 14.99 -25.46
C ASN A 236 -19.26 15.36 -25.24
N GLU A 237 -19.02 16.66 -25.03
CA GLU A 237 -17.66 17.19 -24.85
C GLU A 237 -16.97 16.66 -23.59
N ARG A 238 -17.71 16.45 -22.48
CA ARG A 238 -17.17 15.90 -21.23
C ARG A 238 -16.64 14.45 -21.44
N CYS A 239 -17.41 13.61 -22.11
CA CYS A 239 -16.96 12.25 -22.47
C CYS A 239 -15.73 12.31 -23.39
N ARG A 240 -15.70 13.24 -24.36
CA ARG A 240 -14.57 13.40 -25.29
C ARG A 240 -13.31 13.81 -24.55
N ALA A 241 -13.39 14.84 -23.70
CA ALA A 241 -12.27 15.31 -22.89
C ALA A 241 -11.73 14.22 -21.96
N ALA A 242 -12.61 13.36 -21.43
CA ALA A 242 -12.22 12.23 -20.61
C ALA A 242 -11.36 11.21 -21.40
N VAL A 243 -11.75 10.87 -22.61
CA VAL A 243 -10.95 9.96 -23.49
C VAL A 243 -9.63 10.62 -23.89
N GLU A 244 -9.64 11.90 -24.27
CA GLU A 244 -8.44 12.65 -24.61
C GLU A 244 -7.45 12.74 -23.43
N ARG A 245 -7.93 12.82 -22.21
CA ARG A 245 -7.09 12.76 -21.01
C ARG A 245 -6.40 11.41 -20.89
N LEU A 246 -7.13 10.31 -21.08
CA LEU A 246 -6.54 8.96 -21.06
C LEU A 246 -5.49 8.76 -22.15
N GLU A 247 -5.75 9.26 -23.36
CA GLU A 247 -4.79 9.19 -24.46
C GLU A 247 -3.50 9.93 -24.13
N LYS A 248 -3.58 11.15 -23.56
CA LYS A 248 -2.40 11.92 -23.13
C LYS A 248 -1.61 11.19 -22.04
N VAL A 249 -2.29 10.64 -21.05
CA VAL A 249 -1.65 9.85 -20.00
C VAL A 249 -0.94 8.63 -20.60
N TYR A 250 -1.60 7.94 -21.53
CA TYR A 250 -1.00 6.78 -22.20
C TYR A 250 0.25 7.15 -23.01
N GLU A 251 0.26 8.32 -23.69
CA GLU A 251 1.47 8.80 -24.38
C GLU A 251 2.65 8.99 -23.40
N VAL A 252 2.40 9.55 -22.22
CA VAL A 252 3.44 9.68 -21.18
C VAL A 252 3.91 8.29 -20.72
N LEU A 253 3.01 7.37 -20.46
CA LEU A 253 3.36 5.99 -20.06
C LEU A 253 4.23 5.27 -21.10
N LYS A 254 3.99 5.51 -22.40
CA LYS A 254 4.84 5.00 -23.50
C LYS A 254 6.23 5.59 -23.46
N LEU A 255 6.39 6.88 -23.17
CA LEU A 255 7.72 7.50 -23.06
C LEU A 255 8.55 6.88 -21.94
N TYR A 256 7.91 6.39 -20.87
CA TYR A 256 8.55 5.61 -19.81
C TYR A 256 8.74 4.11 -20.15
N GLY A 257 8.10 3.60 -21.20
CA GLY A 257 8.15 2.19 -21.59
C GLY A 257 7.28 1.28 -20.73
N TYR A 258 6.22 1.85 -20.12
CA TYR A 258 5.34 1.15 -19.18
C TYR A 258 3.97 0.76 -19.74
N GLU A 259 3.75 0.97 -21.05
CA GLU A 259 2.51 0.62 -21.75
C GLU A 259 2.09 -0.85 -21.58
N LYS A 260 3.07 -1.74 -21.41
CA LYS A 260 2.81 -3.18 -21.22
C LYS A 260 2.17 -3.52 -19.86
N TYR A 261 2.25 -2.64 -18.87
CA TYR A 261 1.70 -2.86 -17.53
C TYR A 261 0.29 -2.31 -17.36
N VAL A 262 -0.25 -1.59 -18.35
CA VAL A 262 -1.52 -0.90 -18.23
C VAL A 262 -2.59 -1.48 -19.13
N SER A 263 -3.83 -1.38 -18.69
CA SER A 263 -5.07 -1.57 -19.46
C SER A 263 -6.05 -0.48 -19.10
N PHE A 264 -7.09 -0.35 -19.88
CA PHE A 264 -8.13 0.65 -19.67
C PHE A 264 -9.46 -0.03 -19.34
N ASP A 265 -10.20 0.49 -18.37
CA ASP A 265 -11.54 0.03 -18.00
C ASP A 265 -12.42 1.25 -17.70
N LEU A 266 -13.25 1.65 -18.67
CA LEU A 266 -14.21 2.73 -18.48
C LEU A 266 -15.41 2.31 -17.62
N GLY A 267 -15.56 1.01 -17.33
CA GLY A 267 -16.50 0.46 -16.37
C GLY A 267 -16.10 0.62 -14.92
N MET A 268 -14.91 1.16 -14.64
CA MET A 268 -14.53 1.53 -13.28
C MET A 268 -15.31 2.77 -12.85
N VAL A 269 -16.49 2.55 -12.28
CA VAL A 269 -17.31 3.59 -11.65
C VAL A 269 -17.10 3.58 -10.14
N ASN A 270 -17.25 4.72 -9.50
CA ASN A 270 -17.12 4.85 -8.05
C ASN A 270 -18.46 5.24 -7.44
N HIS A 271 -18.86 4.57 -6.37
CA HIS A 271 -20.10 4.89 -5.63
C HIS A 271 -20.05 6.25 -4.92
N HIS A 272 -18.85 6.76 -4.63
CA HIS A 272 -18.66 8.03 -3.95
C HIS A 272 -18.08 9.06 -4.91
N ASP A 273 -18.56 10.30 -4.85
CA ASP A 273 -18.06 11.44 -5.65
C ASP A 273 -16.65 11.91 -5.26
N TYR A 274 -15.87 11.03 -4.64
CA TYR A 274 -14.50 11.29 -4.23
C TYR A 274 -13.57 11.55 -5.41
N TYR A 275 -13.57 10.66 -6.41
CA TYR A 275 -12.74 10.84 -7.61
C TYR A 275 -13.41 11.75 -8.62
N THR A 276 -12.61 12.69 -9.19
CA THR A 276 -13.06 13.71 -10.14
C THR A 276 -12.53 13.49 -11.56
N GLY A 277 -11.61 12.59 -11.76
CA GLY A 277 -10.93 12.40 -13.04
C GLY A 277 -10.49 10.94 -13.24
N ILE A 278 -9.20 10.79 -13.51
CA ILE A 278 -8.60 9.46 -13.69
C ILE A 278 -8.67 8.64 -12.39
N ILE A 279 -8.90 7.35 -12.54
CA ILE A 279 -8.86 6.37 -11.45
C ILE A 279 -8.06 5.15 -11.92
N PHE A 280 -7.31 4.53 -11.03
CA PHE A 280 -6.51 3.36 -11.40
C PHE A 280 -6.38 2.37 -10.26
N ARG A 281 -6.27 1.09 -10.61
CA ARG A 281 -6.15 -0.02 -9.66
C ARG A 281 -5.11 -1.01 -10.13
N GLY A 282 -4.22 -1.42 -9.24
CA GLY A 282 -3.19 -2.41 -9.51
C GLY A 282 -3.64 -3.80 -9.08
N TYR A 283 -3.63 -4.75 -10.00
CA TYR A 283 -4.00 -6.14 -9.78
C TYR A 283 -2.84 -7.07 -10.08
N THR A 284 -2.79 -8.17 -9.38
CA THR A 284 -1.84 -9.25 -9.65
C THR A 284 -2.46 -10.62 -9.41
N TYR A 285 -1.80 -11.63 -9.90
CA TYR A 285 -2.20 -13.00 -9.69
C TYR A 285 -2.14 -13.41 -8.21
N GLY A 286 -3.13 -14.18 -7.77
CA GLY A 286 -3.18 -14.73 -6.41
C GLY A 286 -3.86 -13.82 -5.37
N THR A 287 -4.32 -12.62 -5.74
CA THR A 287 -5.19 -11.76 -4.91
C THR A 287 -6.57 -11.68 -5.52
N GLY A 288 -7.60 -11.57 -4.69
CA GLY A 288 -8.99 -11.36 -5.16
C GLY A 288 -9.32 -9.88 -5.35
N ASP A 289 -8.57 -9.01 -4.70
CA ASP A 289 -8.75 -7.57 -4.67
C ASP A 289 -7.49 -6.85 -5.23
N ALA A 290 -7.63 -5.58 -5.56
CA ALA A 290 -6.51 -4.73 -5.95
C ALA A 290 -5.49 -4.59 -4.81
N ILE A 291 -4.20 -4.66 -5.15
CA ILE A 291 -3.07 -4.45 -4.23
C ILE A 291 -2.58 -2.99 -4.20
N GLY A 292 -3.11 -2.16 -5.07
CA GLY A 292 -2.89 -0.72 -5.09
C GLY A 292 -4.07 -0.03 -5.75
N LYS A 293 -4.35 1.20 -5.35
CA LYS A 293 -5.44 2.02 -5.86
C LYS A 293 -5.03 3.49 -5.87
N GLY A 294 -5.57 4.26 -6.81
CA GLY A 294 -5.30 5.69 -6.90
C GLY A 294 -6.26 6.40 -7.83
N GLY A 295 -6.10 7.72 -7.93
CA GLY A 295 -6.89 8.54 -8.83
C GLY A 295 -6.83 10.03 -8.47
N ARG A 296 -7.52 10.84 -9.27
CA ARG A 296 -7.63 12.30 -9.13
C ARG A 296 -8.85 12.68 -8.31
N TYR A 297 -8.68 13.62 -7.37
CA TYR A 297 -9.73 14.06 -6.41
C TYR A 297 -9.64 15.56 -6.13
N ASP A 298 -9.91 16.38 -7.12
CA ASP A 298 -9.72 17.83 -7.11
C ASP A 298 -10.63 18.57 -6.11
N ASN A 299 -11.69 17.92 -5.61
CA ASN A 299 -12.67 18.56 -4.69
C ASN A 299 -12.34 18.33 -3.20
N LEU A 300 -11.42 17.40 -2.87
CA LEU A 300 -11.18 17.03 -1.48
C LEU A 300 -10.61 18.20 -0.65
N TYR A 301 -9.63 18.90 -1.20
CA TYR A 301 -8.95 19.97 -0.48
C TYR A 301 -9.87 21.18 -0.20
N ALA A 302 -10.91 21.38 -1.03
CA ALA A 302 -11.89 22.43 -0.82
C ALA A 302 -12.66 22.28 0.50
N GLN A 303 -12.85 21.05 0.99
CA GLN A 303 -13.48 20.76 2.29
C GLN A 303 -12.67 21.33 3.46
N PHE A 304 -11.36 21.49 3.27
CA PHE A 304 -10.44 22.08 4.25
C PHE A 304 -10.08 23.54 3.94
N GLY A 305 -10.80 24.17 3.00
CA GLY A 305 -10.64 25.60 2.66
C GLY A 305 -9.56 25.92 1.62
N LYS A 306 -9.01 24.91 0.92
CA LYS A 306 -8.01 25.10 -0.14
C LYS A 306 -8.49 24.42 -1.43
N ASN A 307 -8.76 25.21 -2.48
CA ASN A 307 -9.05 24.65 -3.80
C ASN A 307 -7.74 24.23 -4.48
N SER A 308 -7.52 22.94 -4.62
CA SER A 308 -6.30 22.41 -5.22
C SER A 308 -6.59 21.10 -5.96
N PRO A 309 -6.22 21.00 -7.24
CA PRO A 309 -6.25 19.73 -7.93
C PRO A 309 -5.25 18.77 -7.27
N ALA A 310 -5.63 17.51 -7.18
CA ALA A 310 -4.77 16.52 -6.56
C ALA A 310 -4.96 15.14 -7.16
N ILE A 311 -3.88 14.39 -7.20
CA ILE A 311 -3.85 12.97 -7.54
C ILE A 311 -2.98 12.25 -6.54
N GLY A 312 -3.39 11.04 -6.16
CA GLY A 312 -2.61 10.20 -5.27
C GLY A 312 -2.86 8.72 -5.50
N PHE A 313 -2.05 7.93 -4.85
CA PHE A 313 -2.21 6.48 -4.85
C PHE A 313 -1.75 5.88 -3.55
N THR A 314 -2.25 4.68 -3.27
CA THR A 314 -1.78 3.84 -2.16
C THR A 314 -1.45 2.43 -2.65
N ILE A 315 -0.42 1.84 -2.07
CA ILE A 315 -0.07 0.43 -2.15
C ILE A 315 -0.45 -0.22 -0.82
N LEU A 316 -1.25 -1.27 -0.87
CA LEU A 316 -1.68 -2.06 0.28
C LEU A 316 -0.58 -3.07 0.60
N VAL A 317 0.32 -2.72 1.54
CA VAL A 317 1.54 -3.49 1.81
C VAL A 317 1.23 -4.92 2.25
N ASP A 318 0.19 -5.12 3.06
CA ASP A 318 -0.19 -6.45 3.54
C ASP A 318 -0.72 -7.33 2.39
N ASP A 319 -1.52 -6.75 1.47
CA ASP A 319 -2.02 -7.46 0.30
C ASP A 319 -0.89 -7.75 -0.72
N LEU A 320 0.07 -6.83 -0.89
CA LEU A 320 1.27 -7.05 -1.69
C LEU A 320 2.13 -8.20 -1.13
N LEU A 321 2.35 -8.27 0.19
CA LEU A 321 3.06 -9.37 0.83
C LEU A 321 2.36 -10.72 0.62
N ILE A 322 1.03 -10.75 0.68
CA ILE A 322 0.22 -11.95 0.38
C ILE A 322 0.43 -12.37 -1.08
N ALA A 323 0.41 -11.41 -2.02
CA ALA A 323 0.66 -11.67 -3.44
C ALA A 323 2.04 -12.29 -3.66
N LEU A 324 3.10 -11.66 -3.14
CA LEU A 324 4.48 -12.16 -3.25
C LEU A 324 4.61 -13.57 -2.68
N SER A 325 4.01 -13.83 -1.51
CA SER A 325 4.03 -15.15 -0.88
C SER A 325 3.32 -16.21 -1.74
N ARG A 326 2.14 -15.92 -2.27
CA ARG A 326 1.36 -16.86 -3.11
C ARG A 326 2.04 -17.16 -4.46
N GLN A 327 2.78 -16.18 -4.98
CA GLN A 327 3.59 -16.33 -6.20
C GLN A 327 4.97 -16.96 -5.94
N ASN A 328 5.29 -17.30 -4.68
CA ASN A 328 6.59 -17.81 -4.26
C ASN A 328 7.77 -16.87 -4.58
N ILE A 329 7.52 -15.56 -4.64
CA ILE A 329 8.54 -14.55 -4.85
C ILE A 329 9.30 -14.33 -3.54
N ARG A 330 10.59 -14.63 -3.55
CA ARG A 330 11.46 -14.43 -2.39
C ARG A 330 12.01 -13.02 -2.36
N VAL A 331 11.63 -12.27 -1.35
CA VAL A 331 12.22 -10.96 -1.08
C VAL A 331 13.62 -11.17 -0.52
N SER A 332 14.64 -10.63 -1.22
CA SER A 332 16.01 -10.65 -0.70
C SER A 332 16.09 -9.74 0.51
N LEU A 333 16.41 -10.31 1.65
CA LEU A 333 16.67 -9.57 2.88
C LEU A 333 18.16 -9.25 2.96
N LYS A 334 18.52 -8.07 3.45
CA LYS A 334 19.88 -7.83 3.90
C LYS A 334 20.13 -8.71 5.12
N GLU A 335 20.78 -9.85 4.90
CA GLU A 335 21.23 -10.70 5.99
C GLU A 335 22.49 -10.03 6.57
N TYR A 336 22.35 -9.51 7.77
CA TYR A 336 23.50 -9.10 8.56
C TYR A 336 23.94 -10.33 9.36
N SER A 337 25.23 -10.65 9.35
CA SER A 337 25.78 -11.67 10.24
C SER A 337 25.28 -11.45 11.67
N TYR A 338 24.65 -12.46 12.21
CA TYR A 338 24.08 -12.42 13.54
C TYR A 338 24.70 -13.52 14.40
N GLY A 339 25.21 -13.17 15.54
CA GLY A 339 25.83 -14.12 16.47
C GLY A 339 25.26 -14.02 17.88
N VAL A 340 25.45 -15.06 18.64
CA VAL A 340 25.22 -15.07 20.09
C VAL A 340 26.57 -15.24 20.78
N LEU A 341 26.88 -14.34 21.71
CA LEU A 341 28.00 -14.48 22.64
C LEU A 341 27.48 -15.08 23.95
N LEU A 342 27.71 -16.38 24.10
CA LEU A 342 27.44 -17.13 25.32
C LEU A 342 28.66 -17.03 26.23
N TYR A 343 28.48 -16.80 27.52
CA TYR A 343 29.60 -16.65 28.47
C TYR A 343 29.31 -17.29 29.83
N GLU A 344 30.38 -17.72 30.51
CA GLU A 344 30.32 -18.14 31.90
C GLU A 344 30.20 -16.92 32.83
N LYS A 345 29.55 -17.04 33.99
CA LYS A 345 29.29 -15.92 34.92
C LYS A 345 30.56 -15.18 35.35
N GLU A 346 31.66 -15.92 35.47
CA GLU A 346 32.96 -15.39 35.86
C GLU A 346 33.57 -14.48 34.79
N GLU A 347 33.18 -14.66 33.51
CA GLU A 347 33.68 -13.94 32.33
C GLU A 347 32.82 -12.70 31.99
N ASN A 348 31.90 -12.29 32.86
CA ASN A 348 30.91 -11.26 32.57
C ASN A 348 31.53 -9.92 32.08
N ALA A 349 32.60 -9.46 32.72
CA ALA A 349 33.25 -8.19 32.32
C ALA A 349 33.85 -8.27 30.92
N ASP A 350 34.53 -9.35 30.60
CA ASP A 350 35.18 -9.59 29.33
C ASP A 350 34.13 -9.83 28.22
N ALA A 351 33.05 -10.55 28.51
CA ALA A 351 31.96 -10.76 27.60
C ALA A 351 31.24 -9.46 27.22
N ILE A 352 30.99 -8.58 28.20
CA ILE A 352 30.39 -7.25 27.94
C ILE A 352 31.33 -6.41 27.06
N SER A 353 32.63 -6.37 27.41
CA SER A 353 33.60 -5.63 26.63
C SER A 353 33.68 -6.13 25.19
N LEU A 354 33.82 -7.45 25.00
CA LEU A 354 33.83 -8.08 23.65
C LEU A 354 32.55 -7.79 22.85
N ALA A 355 31.38 -7.92 23.48
CA ALA A 355 30.12 -7.63 22.81
C ALA A 355 30.01 -6.14 22.38
N MET A 356 30.56 -5.21 23.18
CA MET A 356 30.62 -3.79 22.83
C MET A 356 31.54 -3.55 21.63
N ASP A 357 32.71 -4.21 21.59
CA ASP A 357 33.66 -4.05 20.50
C ASP A 357 33.09 -4.61 19.20
N LEU A 358 32.50 -5.81 19.21
CA LEU A 358 31.80 -6.42 18.07
C LEU A 358 30.68 -5.52 17.55
N ARG A 359 29.85 -4.95 18.43
CA ARG A 359 28.75 -4.03 18.04
C ARG A 359 29.27 -2.72 17.44
N LYS A 360 30.37 -2.16 17.96
CA LYS A 360 31.04 -0.98 17.36
C LYS A 360 31.56 -1.30 15.94
N GLY A 361 32.03 -2.52 15.72
CA GLY A 361 32.42 -3.03 14.40
C GLY A 361 31.23 -3.39 13.48
N GLY A 362 29.98 -3.10 13.92
CA GLY A 362 28.78 -3.37 13.12
C GLY A 362 28.27 -4.81 13.16
N VAL A 363 28.86 -5.67 13.99
CA VAL A 363 28.45 -7.07 14.16
C VAL A 363 27.23 -7.14 15.08
N LYS A 364 26.15 -7.75 14.63
CA LYS A 364 24.96 -8.01 15.45
C LYS A 364 25.26 -9.17 16.40
N VAL A 365 25.39 -8.91 17.68
CA VAL A 365 25.66 -9.95 18.68
C VAL A 365 24.72 -9.83 19.86
N GLN A 366 24.06 -10.94 20.20
CA GLN A 366 23.27 -11.10 21.42
C GLN A 366 24.20 -11.61 22.53
N LEU A 367 24.16 -10.97 23.69
CA LEU A 367 24.92 -11.39 24.87
C LEU A 367 24.03 -12.27 25.77
N THR A 368 24.49 -13.47 26.12
CA THR A 368 23.73 -14.45 26.89
C THR A 368 24.62 -15.13 27.93
N SER A 369 24.26 -15.08 29.21
CA SER A 369 24.94 -15.82 30.27
C SER A 369 24.50 -17.29 30.24
N ARG A 370 25.44 -18.22 30.34
CA ARG A 370 25.11 -19.64 30.42
C ARG A 370 24.44 -19.95 31.76
N GLN A 371 23.35 -20.71 31.71
CA GLN A 371 22.68 -21.28 32.89
C GLN A 371 23.36 -22.60 33.25
N GLU A 372 23.58 -22.84 34.55
CA GLU A 372 24.32 -24.00 35.07
C GLU A 372 23.66 -25.34 34.70
N ASP A 373 22.33 -25.35 34.54
CA ASP A 373 21.51 -26.53 34.22
C ASP A 373 21.44 -26.82 32.71
N ARG A 374 22.09 -26.00 31.85
CA ARG A 374 22.07 -26.17 30.39
C ARG A 374 23.47 -26.37 29.84
N SER A 375 23.59 -27.32 28.93
CA SER A 375 24.84 -27.59 28.20
C SER A 375 25.05 -26.56 27.09
N VAL A 376 26.30 -26.45 26.60
CA VAL A 376 26.61 -25.63 25.42
C VAL A 376 25.88 -26.15 24.18
N ASP A 377 25.67 -27.46 24.07
CA ASP A 377 24.98 -28.07 22.95
C ASP A 377 23.48 -27.69 22.91
N ASP A 378 22.87 -27.48 24.07
CA ASP A 378 21.50 -26.95 24.16
C ASP A 378 21.41 -25.52 23.57
N TYR A 379 22.41 -24.68 23.87
CA TYR A 379 22.51 -23.33 23.29
C TYR A 379 22.83 -23.38 21.80
N ILE A 380 23.71 -24.27 21.33
CA ILE A 380 23.97 -24.45 19.89
C ILE A 380 22.66 -24.77 19.15
N SER A 381 21.89 -25.72 19.68
CA SER A 381 20.62 -26.16 19.10
C SER A 381 19.60 -25.01 19.08
N PHE A 382 19.46 -24.28 20.18
CA PHE A 382 18.58 -23.13 20.31
C PHE A 382 18.98 -22.00 19.34
N VAL A 383 20.26 -21.63 19.30
CA VAL A 383 20.78 -20.51 18.49
C VAL A 383 20.69 -20.81 16.99
N LYS A 384 20.92 -22.07 16.58
CA LYS A 384 20.65 -22.54 15.20
C LYS A 384 19.17 -22.40 14.85
N GLY A 385 18.26 -22.77 15.76
CA GLY A 385 16.82 -22.63 15.58
C GLY A 385 16.36 -21.17 15.46
N GLN A 386 17.11 -20.22 15.99
CA GLN A 386 16.86 -18.79 15.86
C GLN A 386 17.44 -18.16 14.57
N GLY A 387 18.12 -18.97 13.74
CA GLY A 387 18.72 -18.50 12.49
C GLY A 387 19.95 -17.63 12.67
N ALA A 388 20.70 -17.80 13.77
CA ALA A 388 21.99 -17.14 13.95
C ALA A 388 23.06 -17.85 13.09
N ASP A 389 24.01 -17.06 12.60
CA ASP A 389 25.12 -17.55 11.77
C ASP A 389 26.21 -18.20 12.62
N ARG A 390 26.37 -17.78 13.88
CA ARG A 390 27.41 -18.26 14.77
C ARG A 390 27.03 -18.18 16.25
N LEU A 391 27.66 -19.05 17.06
CA LEU A 391 27.73 -18.95 18.52
C LEU A 391 29.19 -18.77 18.92
N LEU A 392 29.45 -17.69 19.63
CA LEU A 392 30.74 -17.43 20.32
C LEU A 392 30.58 -17.85 21.78
N TYR A 393 31.37 -18.78 22.26
CA TYR A 393 31.33 -19.18 23.66
C TYR A 393 32.61 -18.74 24.36
N LEU A 394 32.47 -17.79 25.29
CA LEU A 394 33.57 -17.30 26.12
C LEU A 394 33.64 -18.09 27.42
N CYS A 395 34.75 -18.74 27.62
CA CYS A 395 35.04 -19.55 28.81
C CYS A 395 36.54 -19.58 29.09
N LYS A 396 36.96 -19.27 30.32
CA LYS A 396 38.37 -19.31 30.79
C LYS A 396 39.35 -18.51 29.92
N GLY A 397 38.89 -17.32 29.47
CA GLY A 397 39.67 -16.42 28.62
C GLY A 397 39.86 -16.91 27.17
N GLU A 398 39.13 -17.92 26.75
CA GLU A 398 39.11 -18.40 25.37
C GLU A 398 37.73 -18.18 24.75
N VAL A 399 37.69 -17.84 23.44
CA VAL A 399 36.49 -17.74 22.61
C VAL A 399 36.42 -18.95 21.70
N VAL A 400 35.42 -19.80 21.88
CA VAL A 400 35.10 -20.90 20.97
C VAL A 400 34.02 -20.41 19.99
N CYS A 401 34.36 -20.30 18.72
CA CYS A 401 33.43 -19.91 17.66
C CYS A 401 32.86 -21.18 16.99
N TYR A 402 31.53 -21.32 17.05
CA TYR A 402 30.76 -22.27 16.26
C TYR A 402 30.15 -21.54 15.09
N ASP A 403 30.70 -21.68 13.88
CA ASP A 403 30.19 -21.07 12.65
C ASP A 403 29.22 -22.05 11.99
N PHE A 404 27.95 -21.66 11.92
CA PHE A 404 26.90 -22.51 11.39
C PHE A 404 26.74 -22.40 9.88
N VAL A 405 27.33 -21.37 9.27
CA VAL A 405 27.33 -21.17 7.82
C VAL A 405 28.38 -22.08 7.17
N ASN A 406 29.58 -22.12 7.77
CA ASN A 406 30.70 -22.92 7.23
C ASN A 406 30.84 -24.28 7.90
N ASP A 407 29.95 -24.63 8.83
CA ASP A 407 29.98 -25.86 9.65
C ASP A 407 31.35 -26.09 10.28
N SER A 408 31.92 -25.04 10.89
CA SER A 408 33.26 -25.04 11.44
C SER A 408 33.30 -24.65 12.92
N LYS A 409 34.35 -25.09 13.62
CA LYS A 409 34.62 -24.79 15.00
C LYS A 409 36.07 -24.31 15.15
N THR A 410 36.25 -23.13 15.71
CA THR A 410 37.58 -22.58 16.01
C THR A 410 37.66 -22.16 17.48
N THR A 411 38.90 -22.15 18.03
CA THR A 411 39.14 -21.68 19.39
C THR A 411 40.33 -20.72 19.38
N GLN A 412 40.16 -19.54 20.00
CA GLN A 412 41.20 -18.52 20.07
C GLN A 412 41.23 -17.92 21.48
N ILE A 413 42.39 -17.42 21.89
CA ILE A 413 42.48 -16.61 23.10
C ILE A 413 41.70 -15.31 22.91
N LEU A 414 41.01 -14.86 23.92
CA LEU A 414 40.16 -13.65 23.86
C LEU A 414 40.91 -12.42 23.31
N GLN A 415 42.19 -12.25 23.65
CA GLN A 415 42.99 -11.13 23.17
C GLN A 415 43.24 -11.19 21.68
N ASP A 416 43.61 -12.38 21.16
CA ASP A 416 43.85 -12.60 19.71
C ASP A 416 42.54 -12.43 18.92
N PHE A 417 41.42 -12.92 19.47
CA PHE A 417 40.10 -12.75 18.87
C PHE A 417 39.68 -11.27 18.73
N ARG A 418 40.02 -10.41 19.72
CA ARG A 418 39.74 -8.98 19.65
C ARG A 418 40.57 -8.22 18.61
N GLU A 419 41.76 -8.71 18.27
CA GLU A 419 42.60 -8.07 17.24
C GLU A 419 42.15 -8.36 15.81
N GLU A 420 41.30 -9.40 15.61
CA GLU A 420 40.72 -9.74 14.32
C GLU A 420 39.44 -8.96 13.98
N TYR A 421 38.82 -8.30 14.96
CA TYR A 421 37.56 -7.55 14.83
C TYR A 421 37.72 -6.09 15.24
#